data_0b628a2cc763a5c9d6f3e3aa4b064e9d
#
_entry.id   0b628a2cc763a5c9d6f3e3aa4b064e9d
#
_cell.length_a   1.000
_cell.length_b   1.000
_cell.length_c   1.000
_cell.angle_alpha   90.00
_cell.angle_beta   90.00
_cell.angle_gamma   90.00
#
_symmetry.space_group_name_H-M   'P 1'
#
loop_
_entity.id
_entity.type
_entity.pdbx_description
1 polymer ?
#
loop_
_entity_poly.entity_id
_entity_poly.type
_entity_poly.pdbx_seq_one_letter_code
_entity_poly.pdbx_strand_id
1 'polypeptide(L)'
;MNIEIKYAELSDLVYIDHLQKKNAEDLSFYPKVVFEREIENQRILLALVNNQHAGYLYHGSIKLDYPLKIHQACIEYDLRGNWYGSALSKRLEDLGAIGGSKCISLRCGSDIAANRFWNLMGFDCVDIVPGGVRRMRDINVWYKQMSFDLFGFEGMEPSTKQKDASVWRKRNKEEGQSRMLRGKALLDYRKRLVETASELI
;
A
#
# COMPACT_ATOMS: atom_id res chain seq x y z
N MET A 1 4.42 16.93 20.98
CA MET A 1 4.74 15.54 20.59
C MET A 1 5.67 15.63 19.39
N ASN A 2 6.91 15.19 19.51
CA ASN A 2 7.89 15.29 18.42
C ASN A 2 7.87 13.97 17.65
N ILE A 3 7.42 14.01 16.39
CA ILE A 3 7.42 12.87 15.47
C ILE A 3 8.64 13.03 14.56
N GLU A 4 9.50 12.04 14.55
CA GLU A 4 10.65 11.99 13.66
C GLU A 4 10.45 10.83 12.66
N ILE A 5 10.71 11.09 11.37
CA ILE A 5 10.74 10.06 10.34
C ILE A 5 12.17 9.96 9.80
N LYS A 6 12.77 8.80 9.98
CA LYS A 6 14.12 8.51 9.48
C LYS A 6 14.17 7.23 8.64
N TYR A 7 15.24 7.03 7.91
CA TYR A 7 15.52 5.70 7.35
C TYR A 7 15.92 4.73 8.45
N ALA A 8 15.49 3.47 8.31
CA ALA A 8 15.88 2.41 9.24
C ALA A 8 17.38 2.09 9.09
N GLU A 9 18.00 1.71 10.20
CA GLU A 9 19.34 1.19 10.30
C GLU A 9 19.32 -0.30 10.67
N LEU A 10 20.42 -1.04 10.50
CA LEU A 10 20.48 -2.46 10.84
C LEU A 10 20.19 -2.73 12.32
N SER A 11 20.45 -1.77 13.19
CA SER A 11 20.08 -1.81 14.61
C SER A 11 18.56 -1.90 14.84
N ASP A 12 17.76 -1.38 13.89
CA ASP A 12 16.29 -1.36 13.95
C ASP A 12 15.65 -2.67 13.44
N LEU A 13 16.45 -3.58 12.84
CA LEU A 13 15.96 -4.80 12.21
C LEU A 13 15.16 -5.69 13.18
N VAL A 14 15.63 -5.79 14.42
CA VAL A 14 14.98 -6.63 15.45
C VAL A 14 13.58 -6.09 15.74
N TYR A 15 13.44 -4.78 15.84
CA TYR A 15 12.15 -4.12 16.04
C TYR A 15 11.20 -4.36 14.86
N ILE A 16 11.67 -4.14 13.62
CA ILE A 16 10.87 -4.31 12.40
C ILE A 16 10.34 -5.75 12.29
N ASP A 17 11.22 -6.75 12.47
CA ASP A 17 10.86 -8.17 12.43
C ASP A 17 9.86 -8.55 13.54
N HIS A 18 10.06 -7.99 14.75
CA HIS A 18 9.14 -8.20 15.86
C HIS A 18 7.75 -7.63 15.57
N LEU A 19 7.68 -6.37 15.12
CA LEU A 19 6.41 -5.70 14.82
C LEU A 19 5.68 -6.39 13.66
N GLN A 20 6.40 -6.86 12.61
CA GLN A 20 5.81 -7.67 11.55
C GLN A 20 5.16 -8.95 12.10
N LYS A 21 5.86 -9.68 12.97
CA LYS A 21 5.37 -10.94 13.54
C LYS A 21 4.16 -10.73 14.43
N LYS A 22 4.16 -9.66 15.25
CA LYS A 22 3.03 -9.26 16.09
C LYS A 22 1.77 -8.98 15.28
N ASN A 23 1.91 -8.55 14.01
CA ASN A 23 0.82 -8.23 13.10
C ASN A 23 0.74 -9.21 11.91
N ALA A 24 1.13 -10.46 12.10
CA ALA A 24 1.23 -11.46 11.03
C ALA A 24 -0.09 -11.80 10.35
N GLU A 25 -1.23 -11.56 10.99
CA GLU A 25 -2.56 -11.77 10.39
C GLU A 25 -2.88 -10.73 9.31
N ASP A 26 -2.41 -9.51 9.48
CA ASP A 26 -2.69 -8.38 8.58
C ASP A 26 -1.61 -8.19 7.53
N LEU A 27 -0.36 -8.52 7.85
CA LEU A 27 0.80 -8.26 7.00
C LEU A 27 1.22 -9.49 6.18
N SER A 28 1.82 -9.24 5.02
CA SER A 28 2.60 -10.25 4.32
C SER A 28 3.90 -10.49 5.06
N PHE A 29 4.37 -11.73 5.15
CA PHE A 29 5.62 -12.04 5.83
C PHE A 29 6.81 -11.83 4.89
N TYR A 30 7.84 -11.14 5.39
CA TYR A 30 9.15 -11.01 4.78
C TYR A 30 10.24 -11.58 5.72
N PRO A 31 11.13 -12.44 5.22
CA PRO A 31 12.28 -12.92 6.00
C PRO A 31 13.21 -11.77 6.41
N LYS A 32 13.91 -11.92 7.54
CA LYS A 32 14.87 -10.90 8.04
C LYS A 32 15.90 -10.46 6.99
N VAL A 33 16.43 -11.40 6.21
CA VAL A 33 17.41 -11.11 5.13
C VAL A 33 16.86 -10.14 4.07
N VAL A 34 15.53 -10.12 3.87
CA VAL A 34 14.90 -9.13 2.98
C VAL A 34 14.95 -7.77 3.63
N PHE A 35 14.57 -7.66 4.90
CA PHE A 35 14.64 -6.39 5.62
C PHE A 35 16.07 -5.85 5.72
N GLU A 36 17.07 -6.70 6.00
CA GLU A 36 18.48 -6.31 5.99
C GLU A 36 18.86 -5.64 4.68
N ARG A 37 18.62 -6.31 3.56
CA ARG A 37 18.90 -5.78 2.23
C ARG A 37 18.13 -4.47 1.96
N GLU A 38 16.87 -4.38 2.35
CA GLU A 38 16.05 -3.20 2.05
C GLU A 38 16.35 -2.03 2.99
N ILE A 39 16.89 -2.28 4.18
CA ILE A 39 17.49 -1.26 5.06
C ILE A 39 18.73 -0.67 4.39
N GLU A 40 19.65 -1.50 3.90
CA GLU A 40 20.85 -1.06 3.16
C GLU A 40 20.49 -0.26 1.91
N ASN A 41 19.38 -0.60 1.25
CA ASN A 41 18.86 0.12 0.09
C ASN A 41 18.06 1.39 0.46
N GLN A 42 17.95 1.77 1.75
CA GLN A 42 17.18 2.92 2.24
C GLN A 42 15.70 2.86 1.80
N ARG A 43 15.06 1.69 1.90
CA ARG A 43 13.67 1.48 1.51
C ARG A 43 12.73 1.23 2.69
N ILE A 44 13.21 1.42 3.90
CA ILE A 44 12.40 1.31 5.09
C ILE A 44 12.47 2.63 5.86
N LEU A 45 11.31 3.23 6.06
CA LEU A 45 11.14 4.42 6.90
C LEU A 45 10.66 4.00 8.28
N LEU A 46 11.20 4.62 9.31
CA LEU A 46 10.77 4.47 10.70
C LEU A 46 10.10 5.75 11.20
N ALA A 47 9.04 5.57 11.96
CA ALA A 47 8.47 6.63 12.78
C ALA A 47 8.96 6.47 14.21
N LEU A 48 9.50 7.52 14.76
CA LEU A 48 9.91 7.63 16.15
C LEU A 48 9.06 8.69 16.85
N VAL A 49 8.76 8.44 18.12
CA VAL A 49 8.14 9.40 19.03
C VAL A 49 8.96 9.45 20.30
N ASN A 50 9.48 10.62 20.67
CA ASN A 50 10.38 10.77 21.80
C ASN A 50 11.53 9.73 21.81
N ASN A 51 12.14 9.52 20.65
CA ASN A 51 13.20 8.51 20.38
C ASN A 51 12.78 7.04 20.56
N GLN A 52 11.48 6.74 20.68
CA GLN A 52 10.96 5.38 20.74
C GLN A 52 10.30 5.02 19.42
N HIS A 53 10.46 3.77 18.98
CA HIS A 53 9.85 3.27 17.76
C HIS A 53 8.33 3.28 17.86
N ALA A 54 7.66 3.84 16.85
CA ALA A 54 6.21 3.88 16.73
C ALA A 54 5.67 3.02 15.58
N GLY A 55 6.50 2.75 14.58
CA GLY A 55 6.11 1.95 13.41
C GLY A 55 7.09 2.08 12.26
N TYR A 56 6.80 1.39 11.17
CA TYR A 56 7.61 1.45 9.96
C TYR A 56 6.76 1.42 8.69
N LEU A 57 7.38 1.83 7.58
CA LEU A 57 6.87 1.70 6.24
C LEU A 57 7.97 1.17 5.32
N TYR A 58 7.74 0.01 4.69
CA TYR A 58 8.62 -0.57 3.69
C TYR A 58 8.08 -0.26 2.29
N HIS A 59 8.90 0.33 1.43
CA HIS A 59 8.56 0.73 0.08
C HIS A 59 9.50 0.13 -0.97
N GLY A 60 9.05 0.10 -2.20
CA GLY A 60 9.84 -0.31 -3.36
C GLY A 60 10.82 0.76 -3.81
N SER A 61 11.56 0.47 -4.88
CA SER A 61 12.47 1.45 -5.50
C SER A 61 11.72 2.67 -5.99
N ILE A 62 12.24 3.85 -5.70
CA ILE A 62 11.78 5.12 -6.27
C ILE A 62 12.42 5.23 -7.65
N LYS A 63 11.60 5.38 -8.68
CA LYS A 63 12.04 5.46 -10.07
C LYS A 63 11.20 6.50 -10.81
N LEU A 64 11.88 7.29 -11.65
CA LEU A 64 11.23 8.24 -12.54
C LEU A 64 10.18 7.52 -13.39
N ASP A 65 8.99 8.09 -13.46
CA ASP A 65 7.87 7.62 -14.27
C ASP A 65 7.27 6.24 -13.90
N TYR A 66 7.73 5.61 -12.82
CA TYR A 66 7.20 4.33 -12.35
C TYR A 66 6.35 4.46 -11.08
N PRO A 67 5.41 3.53 -10.86
CA PRO A 67 4.68 3.44 -9.61
C PRO A 67 5.60 3.13 -8.43
N LEU A 68 5.54 3.94 -7.37
CA LEU A 68 6.15 3.66 -6.09
C LEU A 68 5.22 2.71 -5.31
N LYS A 69 5.74 1.57 -4.88
CA LYS A 69 4.94 0.56 -4.16
C LYS A 69 5.17 0.66 -2.67
N ILE A 70 4.09 0.61 -1.89
CA ILE A 70 4.15 0.30 -0.46
C ILE A 70 3.99 -1.22 -0.34
N HIS A 71 5.00 -1.86 0.25
CA HIS A 71 5.02 -3.31 0.49
C HIS A 71 4.41 -3.65 1.85
N GLN A 72 4.76 -2.85 2.88
CA GLN A 72 4.22 -2.95 4.23
C GLN A 72 4.17 -1.56 4.89
N ALA A 73 3.17 -1.36 5.75
CA ALA A 73 3.13 -0.25 6.70
C ALA A 73 2.51 -0.79 8.00
N CYS A 74 3.18 -0.57 9.11
CA CYS A 74 2.71 -1.03 10.41
C CYS A 74 3.04 -0.01 11.50
N ILE A 75 2.05 0.29 12.32
CA ILE A 75 2.17 1.12 13.52
C ILE A 75 1.86 0.25 14.73
N GLU A 76 2.59 0.44 15.83
CA GLU A 76 2.31 -0.19 17.11
C GLU A 76 0.85 0.03 17.48
N TYR A 77 0.19 -1.02 17.97
CA TYR A 77 -1.25 -1.01 18.19
C TYR A 77 -1.70 0.16 19.07
N ASP A 78 -1.03 0.37 20.20
CA ASP A 78 -1.36 1.40 21.17
C ASP A 78 -1.04 2.84 20.68
N LEU A 79 -0.30 2.95 19.59
CA LEU A 79 0.08 4.22 18.98
C LEU A 79 -0.74 4.53 17.71
N ARG A 80 -1.66 3.67 17.31
CA ARG A 80 -2.56 3.93 16.17
C ARG A 80 -3.48 5.11 16.46
N GLY A 81 -3.90 5.82 15.42
CA GLY A 81 -4.73 7.02 15.55
C GLY A 81 -3.98 8.31 15.91
N ASN A 82 -2.66 8.25 16.13
CA ASN A 82 -1.82 9.40 16.50
C ASN A 82 -1.01 9.99 15.35
N TRP A 83 -1.48 9.86 14.11
CA TRP A 83 -0.89 10.44 12.89
C TRP A 83 0.47 9.87 12.45
N TYR A 84 1.05 8.87 13.12
CA TYR A 84 2.35 8.30 12.74
C TYR A 84 2.32 7.64 11.36
N GLY A 85 1.24 6.93 11.05
CA GLY A 85 1.04 6.36 9.73
C GLY A 85 0.92 7.43 8.64
N SER A 86 0.24 8.53 8.94
CA SER A 86 0.10 9.67 8.03
C SER A 86 1.45 10.37 7.79
N ALA A 87 2.27 10.52 8.84
CA ALA A 87 3.61 11.10 8.71
C ALA A 87 4.52 10.23 7.84
N LEU A 88 4.49 8.89 8.01
CA LEU A 88 5.21 7.94 7.15
C LEU A 88 4.74 8.01 5.69
N SER A 89 3.42 8.03 5.47
CA SER A 89 2.85 8.12 4.12
C SER A 89 3.23 9.43 3.45
N LYS A 90 3.13 10.56 4.17
CA LYS A 90 3.51 11.87 3.65
C LYS A 90 5.00 11.94 3.32
N ARG A 91 5.87 11.41 4.18
CA ARG A 91 7.31 11.34 3.89
C ARG A 91 7.60 10.53 2.62
N LEU A 92 6.89 9.42 2.43
CA LEU A 92 7.02 8.62 1.21
C LEU A 92 6.53 9.37 -0.03
N GLU A 93 5.44 10.14 0.08
CA GLU A 93 4.96 11.01 -1.00
C GLU A 93 6.03 12.03 -1.40
N ASP A 94 6.64 12.70 -0.43
CA ASP A 94 7.68 13.68 -0.69
C ASP A 94 8.91 13.04 -1.37
N LEU A 95 9.34 11.86 -0.91
CA LEU A 95 10.42 11.10 -1.54
C LEU A 95 10.06 10.65 -2.96
N GLY A 96 8.85 10.18 -3.18
CA GLY A 96 8.34 9.80 -4.48
C GLY A 96 8.27 10.98 -5.45
N ALA A 97 7.83 12.16 -4.98
CA ALA A 97 7.79 13.39 -5.75
C ALA A 97 9.20 13.81 -6.19
N ILE A 98 10.16 13.85 -5.26
CA ILE A 98 11.56 14.18 -5.56
C ILE A 98 12.15 13.20 -6.58
N GLY A 99 11.84 11.90 -6.45
CA GLY A 99 12.33 10.86 -7.36
C GLY A 99 11.53 10.69 -8.65
N GLY A 100 10.51 11.53 -8.88
CA GLY A 100 9.71 11.55 -10.11
C GLY A 100 8.77 10.35 -10.28
N SER A 101 8.34 9.71 -9.19
CA SER A 101 7.36 8.61 -9.26
C SER A 101 5.98 9.12 -9.64
N LYS A 102 5.33 8.51 -10.63
CA LYS A 102 4.00 8.96 -11.11
C LYS A 102 2.87 8.78 -10.10
N CYS A 103 2.97 7.76 -9.28
CA CYS A 103 1.91 7.38 -8.37
C CYS A 103 2.45 6.51 -7.25
N ILE A 104 1.66 6.35 -6.20
CA ILE A 104 1.89 5.36 -5.16
C ILE A 104 0.82 4.28 -5.25
N SER A 105 1.21 3.02 -5.09
CA SER A 105 0.30 1.88 -5.11
C SER A 105 0.57 0.92 -3.97
N LEU A 106 -0.47 0.26 -3.49
CA LEU A 106 -0.36 -0.78 -2.47
C LEU A 106 -1.47 -1.82 -2.60
N ARG A 107 -1.33 -2.92 -1.88
CA ARG A 107 -2.33 -3.98 -1.77
C ARG A 107 -2.66 -4.22 -0.30
N CYS A 108 -3.95 -4.25 0.02
CA CYS A 108 -4.44 -4.46 1.39
C CYS A 108 -5.57 -5.48 1.37
N GLY A 109 -5.58 -6.42 2.32
CA GLY A 109 -6.72 -7.33 2.47
C GLY A 109 -8.01 -6.55 2.69
N SER A 110 -9.10 -6.94 2.04
CA SER A 110 -10.38 -6.19 2.08
C SER A 110 -10.99 -6.12 3.48
N ASP A 111 -10.67 -7.10 4.33
CA ASP A 111 -11.11 -7.25 5.71
C ASP A 111 -10.25 -6.50 6.75
N ILE A 112 -9.15 -5.86 6.31
CA ILE A 112 -8.22 -5.17 7.21
C ILE A 112 -8.66 -3.73 7.45
N ALA A 113 -8.63 -3.29 8.71
CA ALA A 113 -9.00 -1.92 9.11
C ALA A 113 -8.16 -0.82 8.43
N ALA A 114 -6.92 -1.13 7.98
CA ALA A 114 -6.06 -0.22 7.27
C ALA A 114 -6.65 0.30 5.94
N ASN A 115 -7.67 -0.34 5.38
CA ASN A 115 -8.36 0.17 4.18
C ASN A 115 -8.97 1.56 4.42
N ARG A 116 -9.54 1.80 5.62
CA ARG A 116 -10.05 3.12 5.99
C ARG A 116 -8.95 4.17 6.04
N PHE A 117 -7.79 3.79 6.57
CA PHE A 117 -6.63 4.68 6.62
C PHE A 117 -6.17 5.07 5.21
N TRP A 118 -6.04 4.13 4.28
CA TRP A 118 -5.61 4.43 2.92
C TRP A 118 -6.59 5.35 2.19
N ASN A 119 -7.89 5.13 2.37
CA ASN A 119 -8.91 6.02 1.82
C ASN A 119 -8.77 7.45 2.37
N LEU A 120 -8.58 7.62 3.70
CA LEU A 120 -8.35 8.91 4.34
C LEU A 120 -7.05 9.60 3.88
N MET A 121 -6.03 8.82 3.49
CA MET A 121 -4.79 9.34 2.91
C MET A 121 -4.91 9.74 1.44
N GLY A 122 -6.12 9.68 0.86
CA GLY A 122 -6.41 10.06 -0.52
C GLY A 122 -5.99 9.02 -1.55
N PHE A 123 -5.95 7.74 -1.16
CA PHE A 123 -5.84 6.65 -2.11
C PHE A 123 -7.22 6.23 -2.60
N ASP A 124 -7.33 5.91 -3.88
CA ASP A 124 -8.51 5.33 -4.51
C ASP A 124 -8.36 3.80 -4.60
N CYS A 125 -9.41 3.07 -4.22
CA CYS A 125 -9.48 1.64 -4.47
C CYS A 125 -9.85 1.41 -5.94
N VAL A 126 -8.86 1.04 -6.76
CA VAL A 126 -9.02 0.94 -8.22
C VAL A 126 -9.36 -0.48 -8.68
N ASP A 127 -9.13 -1.49 -7.86
CA ASP A 127 -9.42 -2.89 -8.18
C ASP A 127 -9.57 -3.72 -6.90
N ILE A 128 -10.28 -4.84 -7.01
CA ILE A 128 -10.37 -5.87 -5.98
C ILE A 128 -10.03 -7.20 -6.64
N VAL A 129 -8.95 -7.81 -6.20
CA VAL A 129 -8.44 -9.06 -6.77
C VAL A 129 -8.53 -10.20 -5.75
N PRO A 130 -8.78 -11.44 -6.20
CA PRO A 130 -8.73 -12.58 -5.31
C PRO A 130 -7.36 -12.71 -4.65
N GLY A 131 -7.32 -12.86 -3.34
CA GLY A 131 -6.10 -13.16 -2.60
C GLY A 131 -5.65 -14.61 -2.76
N GLY A 132 -4.45 -14.90 -2.23
CA GLY A 132 -3.90 -16.26 -2.28
C GLY A 132 -4.77 -17.28 -1.53
N VAL A 133 -4.68 -18.54 -1.97
CA VAL A 133 -5.45 -19.69 -1.47
C VAL A 133 -5.34 -19.86 0.04
N ARG A 134 -4.21 -19.45 0.65
CA ARG A 134 -3.94 -19.65 2.08
C ARG A 134 -4.85 -18.83 3.00
N ARG A 135 -5.19 -17.59 2.62
CA ARG A 135 -6.03 -16.69 3.44
C ARG A 135 -7.43 -16.50 2.88
N MET A 136 -7.66 -16.86 1.62
CA MET A 136 -8.94 -16.80 0.92
C MET A 136 -9.68 -15.45 1.08
N ARG A 137 -8.94 -14.35 1.24
CA ARG A 137 -9.48 -12.99 1.35
C ARG A 137 -9.30 -12.24 0.04
N ASP A 138 -10.18 -11.33 -0.27
CA ASP A 138 -10.00 -10.40 -1.37
C ASP A 138 -8.95 -9.34 -1.01
N ILE A 139 -8.29 -8.82 -2.03
CA ILE A 139 -7.23 -7.82 -1.87
C ILE A 139 -7.65 -6.55 -2.61
N ASN A 140 -7.81 -5.47 -1.88
CA ASN A 140 -8.01 -4.15 -2.43
C ASN A 140 -6.68 -3.63 -3.01
N VAL A 141 -6.73 -3.15 -4.24
CA VAL A 141 -5.62 -2.49 -4.91
C VAL A 141 -5.84 -0.98 -4.80
N TRP A 142 -4.97 -0.33 -4.06
CA TRP A 142 -5.02 1.09 -3.79
C TRP A 142 -4.02 1.84 -4.64
N TYR A 143 -4.42 3.02 -5.11
CA TYR A 143 -3.64 3.86 -5.99
C TYR A 143 -3.82 5.33 -5.62
N LYS A 144 -2.72 6.08 -5.58
CA LYS A 144 -2.74 7.53 -5.39
C LYS A 144 -1.89 8.18 -6.48
N GLN A 145 -2.51 9.02 -7.31
CA GLN A 145 -1.80 9.84 -8.29
C GLN A 145 -0.94 10.85 -7.55
N MET A 146 0.32 10.99 -7.96
CA MET A 146 1.16 12.07 -7.46
C MET A 146 1.02 13.27 -8.42
N SER A 147 0.63 14.41 -7.88
CA SER A 147 0.67 15.67 -8.62
C SER A 147 2.07 16.25 -8.50
N PHE A 148 2.74 16.43 -9.63
CA PHE A 148 3.97 17.17 -9.66
C PHE A 148 3.65 18.62 -9.90
N ASP A 149 3.62 19.42 -8.86
CA ASP A 149 3.66 20.87 -8.96
C ASP A 149 5.13 21.30 -9.12
N LEU A 150 5.69 21.07 -10.32
CA LEU A 150 7.09 21.32 -10.58
C LEU A 150 7.44 22.82 -10.57
N PHE A 151 6.44 23.72 -10.61
CA PHE A 151 6.67 25.15 -10.78
C PHE A 151 5.72 26.08 -10.03
N GLY A 152 4.86 25.59 -9.13
CA GLY A 152 3.97 26.49 -8.37
C GLY A 152 3.08 27.40 -9.24
N PHE A 153 2.73 26.96 -10.44
CA PHE A 153 1.80 27.68 -11.30
C PHE A 153 0.37 27.39 -10.84
N GLU A 154 -0.09 28.16 -9.88
CA GLU A 154 -1.53 28.35 -9.69
C GLU A 154 -2.11 28.88 -11.00
N GLY A 155 -2.94 28.09 -11.67
CA GLY A 155 -3.77 28.58 -12.76
C GLY A 155 -3.53 27.97 -14.15
N MET A 156 -2.77 26.90 -14.31
CA MET A 156 -2.75 26.20 -15.60
C MET A 156 -3.91 25.20 -15.68
N GLU A 157 -4.90 25.52 -16.50
CA GLU A 157 -5.90 24.55 -16.95
C GLU A 157 -5.20 23.28 -17.45
N PRO A 158 -5.68 22.09 -17.07
CA PRO A 158 -5.06 20.83 -17.48
C PRO A 158 -5.01 20.76 -19.01
N SER A 159 -3.79 20.70 -19.55
CA SER A 159 -3.59 20.65 -20.99
C SER A 159 -4.37 19.47 -21.59
N THR A 160 -4.89 19.66 -22.79
CA THR A 160 -5.67 18.66 -23.56
C THR A 160 -4.94 17.30 -23.72
N LYS A 161 -3.65 17.20 -23.41
CA LYS A 161 -2.88 15.95 -23.37
C LYS A 161 -3.25 15.01 -22.20
N GLN A 162 -3.94 15.51 -21.17
CA GLN A 162 -4.51 14.61 -20.15
C GLN A 162 -5.67 13.74 -20.65
N LYS A 163 -6.20 14.02 -21.85
CA LYS A 163 -7.19 13.12 -22.47
C LYS A 163 -6.60 11.75 -22.82
N ASP A 164 -5.29 11.64 -23.04
CA ASP A 164 -4.66 10.35 -23.34
C ASP A 164 -4.48 9.46 -22.10
N ALA A 165 -4.47 10.02 -20.89
CA ALA A 165 -4.60 9.24 -19.67
C ALA A 165 -5.94 8.49 -19.59
N SER A 166 -6.96 8.94 -20.37
CA SER A 166 -8.24 8.27 -20.51
C SER A 166 -8.15 6.94 -21.27
N VAL A 167 -7.14 6.77 -22.15
CA VAL A 167 -6.92 5.51 -22.89
C VAL A 167 -6.44 4.43 -21.92
N TRP A 168 -5.58 4.79 -20.97
CA TRP A 168 -5.17 3.90 -19.86
C TRP A 168 -6.36 3.57 -18.94
N ARG A 169 -7.21 4.56 -18.62
CA ARG A 169 -8.43 4.32 -17.84
C ARG A 169 -9.44 3.45 -18.60
N LYS A 170 -9.60 3.61 -19.92
CA LYS A 170 -10.49 2.75 -20.72
C LYS A 170 -9.97 1.32 -20.80
N ARG A 171 -8.68 1.13 -21.11
CA ARG A 171 -8.07 -0.21 -21.19
C ARG A 171 -8.07 -0.93 -19.85
N ASN A 172 -7.74 -0.22 -18.77
CA ASN A 172 -7.83 -0.77 -17.42
C ASN A 172 -9.27 -1.02 -16.97
N LYS A 173 -10.25 -0.24 -17.47
CA LYS A 173 -11.67 -0.46 -17.17
C LYS A 173 -12.20 -1.72 -17.87
N GLU A 174 -11.80 -1.95 -19.11
CA GLU A 174 -12.17 -3.18 -19.85
C GLU A 174 -11.46 -4.42 -19.31
N GLU A 175 -10.15 -4.33 -19.01
CA GLU A 175 -9.40 -5.39 -18.32
C GLU A 175 -9.89 -5.60 -16.88
N GLY A 176 -10.24 -4.53 -16.16
CA GLY A 176 -10.81 -4.56 -14.82
C GLY A 176 -12.18 -5.22 -14.81
N GLN A 177 -13.05 -4.89 -15.78
CA GLN A 177 -14.34 -5.56 -15.93
C GLN A 177 -14.18 -7.04 -16.27
N SER A 178 -13.24 -7.42 -17.14
CA SER A 178 -12.92 -8.80 -17.43
C SER A 178 -12.38 -9.56 -16.22
N ARG A 179 -11.56 -8.91 -15.37
CA ARG A 179 -11.06 -9.47 -14.10
C ARG A 179 -12.14 -9.54 -13.03
N MET A 180 -13.01 -8.53 -12.92
CA MET A 180 -14.18 -8.56 -12.02
C MET A 180 -15.14 -9.72 -12.38
N LEU A 181 -15.38 -9.97 -13.66
CA LEU A 181 -16.20 -11.10 -14.10
C LEU A 181 -15.54 -12.43 -13.73
N ARG A 182 -14.21 -12.56 -13.83
CA ARG A 182 -13.48 -13.75 -13.36
C ARG A 182 -13.54 -13.91 -11.85
N GLY A 183 -13.37 -12.80 -11.10
CA GLY A 183 -13.49 -12.79 -9.64
C GLY A 183 -14.89 -13.14 -9.16
N LYS A 184 -15.92 -12.61 -9.83
CA LYS A 184 -17.33 -12.89 -9.54
C LYS A 184 -17.67 -14.36 -9.87
N ALA A 185 -17.21 -14.88 -10.99
CA ALA A 185 -17.38 -16.29 -11.36
C ALA A 185 -16.67 -17.24 -10.38
N LEU A 186 -15.51 -16.82 -9.83
CA LEU A 186 -14.77 -17.58 -8.81
C LEU A 186 -15.50 -17.55 -7.45
N LEU A 187 -16.09 -16.40 -7.08
CA LEU A 187 -16.93 -16.26 -5.89
C LEU A 187 -18.19 -17.12 -5.99
N ASP A 188 -18.85 -17.13 -7.15
CA ASP A 188 -20.04 -17.93 -7.40
C ASP A 188 -19.71 -19.44 -7.43
N TYR A 189 -18.52 -19.81 -7.93
CA TYR A 189 -18.02 -21.18 -7.85
C TYR A 189 -17.71 -21.60 -6.40
N ARG A 190 -17.11 -20.73 -5.61
CA ARG A 190 -16.83 -20.98 -4.17
C ARG A 190 -18.12 -21.11 -3.36
N LYS A 191 -19.13 -20.27 -3.61
CA LYS A 191 -20.45 -20.39 -2.96
C LYS A 191 -21.09 -21.74 -3.25
N ARG A 192 -21.08 -22.17 -4.51
CA ARG A 192 -21.59 -23.49 -4.91
C ARG A 192 -20.85 -24.64 -4.24
N LEU A 193 -19.53 -24.57 -4.08
CA LEU A 193 -18.76 -25.59 -3.36
C LEU A 193 -19.13 -25.68 -1.87
N VAL A 194 -19.40 -24.54 -1.21
CA VAL A 194 -19.83 -24.52 0.19
C VAL A 194 -21.26 -25.07 0.33
N GLU A 195 -22.16 -24.72 -0.58
CA GLU A 195 -23.53 -25.21 -0.61
C GLU A 195 -23.57 -26.73 -0.82
N THR A 196 -22.79 -27.25 -1.79
CA THR A 196 -22.68 -28.70 -2.01
C THR A 196 -22.03 -29.46 -0.86
N ALA A 197 -21.09 -28.85 -0.14
CA ALA A 197 -20.47 -29.46 1.03
C ALA A 197 -21.43 -29.51 2.24
N SER A 198 -22.36 -28.54 2.33
CA SER A 198 -23.39 -28.49 3.39
C SER A 198 -24.55 -29.46 3.16
N GLU A 199 -24.75 -29.91 1.91
CA GLU A 199 -25.78 -30.91 1.55
C GLU A 199 -25.30 -32.38 1.75
N LEU A 200 -24.01 -32.57 2.06
CA LEU A 200 -23.39 -33.89 2.24
C LEU A 200 -23.11 -34.25 3.72
N ILE A 201 -23.56 -33.40 4.66
CA ILE A 201 -23.51 -33.61 6.12
C ILE A 201 -24.93 -33.72 6.66
#